data_754ed688dc56aec244d95006e3453375
#
_entry.id   754ed688dc56aec244d95006e3453375
#
_cell.length_a   1.000
_cell.length_b   1.000
_cell.length_c   1.000
_cell.angle_alpha   90.00
_cell.angle_beta   90.00
_cell.angle_gamma   90.00
#
_symmetry.space_group_name_H-M   'P 1'
#
loop_
_entity.id
_entity.type
_entity.pdbx_description
1 polymer ?
#
loop_
_entity_poly.entity_id
_entity_poly.type
_entity_poly.pdbx_seq_one_letter_code
_entity_poly.pdbx_strand_id
1 'polypeptide(L)'
;NEPLKFPWAGGMNSMQYCELDLNLDGIFDLLSFDRRGNRKLCFINKGLEGVTDYEYAAQYSSLVPDISDWVITVDYNLDGKKDIFTYSPGYAGIIVYKNISDDELKFERVVYPYLKTMFPGGYVNLFVTYADYPGIADVDGDGDMDILTFGVLGSFIDMHKNMSMEKYGNADSLDY
;
A
#
# COMPACT_ATOMS: atom_id res chain seq x y z
N ASN A 1 20.33 -15.76 -30.05
CA ASN A 1 19.01 -15.48 -29.42
C ASN A 1 19.08 -16.00 -27.97
N GLU A 2 19.19 -15.11 -27.05
CA GLU A 2 19.06 -15.48 -25.62
C GLU A 2 17.58 -15.62 -25.27
N PRO A 3 17.17 -16.63 -24.50
CA PRO A 3 15.81 -16.76 -24.05
C PRO A 3 15.48 -15.61 -23.08
N LEU A 4 14.23 -15.16 -23.05
CA LEU A 4 13.77 -14.18 -22.05
C LEU A 4 13.90 -14.80 -20.65
N LYS A 5 14.45 -14.02 -19.69
CA LYS A 5 14.65 -14.48 -18.32
C LYS A 5 13.30 -14.84 -17.64
N PHE A 6 12.24 -14.07 -17.95
CA PHE A 6 10.90 -14.25 -17.38
C PHE A 6 9.80 -14.13 -18.47
N PRO A 7 9.64 -15.15 -19.33
CA PRO A 7 8.74 -15.04 -20.48
C PRO A 7 7.25 -14.89 -20.10
N TRP A 8 6.88 -15.22 -18.88
CA TRP A 8 5.51 -15.13 -18.35
C TRP A 8 5.23 -13.86 -17.54
N ALA A 9 6.26 -13.06 -17.25
CA ALA A 9 6.13 -11.77 -16.58
C ALA A 9 5.99 -10.66 -17.61
N GLY A 10 4.78 -10.15 -17.80
CA GLY A 10 4.51 -9.09 -18.78
C GLY A 10 3.02 -8.96 -19.11
N GLY A 11 2.72 -8.25 -20.18
CA GLY A 11 1.34 -7.99 -20.62
C GLY A 11 0.57 -7.10 -19.64
N MET A 12 1.25 -6.11 -19.03
CA MET A 12 0.69 -5.15 -18.10
C MET A 12 0.60 -3.77 -18.75
N ASN A 13 -0.42 -2.99 -18.40
CA ASN A 13 -0.73 -1.71 -19.06
C ASN A 13 -0.46 -0.48 -18.21
N SER A 14 -0.89 -0.48 -16.95
CA SER A 14 -0.78 0.66 -16.04
C SER A 14 -0.15 0.23 -14.73
N MET A 15 1.18 0.23 -14.74
CA MET A 15 1.98 -0.35 -13.66
C MET A 15 2.16 0.59 -12.50
N GLN A 16 2.03 0.02 -11.30
CA GLN A 16 2.57 0.55 -10.05
C GLN A 16 3.62 -0.43 -9.52
N TYR A 17 4.63 0.12 -8.85
CA TYR A 17 5.71 -0.65 -8.26
C TYR A 17 5.79 -0.32 -6.78
N CYS A 18 5.76 -1.34 -5.95
CA CYS A 18 5.84 -1.22 -4.51
C CYS A 18 6.89 -2.16 -3.95
N GLU A 19 7.47 -1.79 -2.83
CA GLU A 19 8.42 -2.60 -2.09
C GLU A 19 7.70 -3.33 -0.95
N LEU A 20 7.92 -4.63 -0.84
CA LEU A 20 7.49 -5.48 0.27
C LEU A 20 8.59 -6.52 0.52
N ASP A 21 8.81 -6.92 1.75
CA ASP A 21 9.62 -8.10 2.06
C ASP A 21 8.71 -9.33 1.96
N LEU A 22 8.72 -9.98 0.78
CA LEU A 22 7.79 -11.07 0.46
C LEU A 22 8.23 -12.41 1.05
N ASN A 23 9.55 -12.63 1.16
CA ASN A 23 10.16 -13.87 1.63
C ASN A 23 10.68 -13.78 3.07
N LEU A 24 10.54 -12.61 3.71
CA LEU A 24 10.93 -12.33 5.10
C LEU A 24 12.43 -12.47 5.34
N ASP A 25 13.26 -12.10 4.36
CA ASP A 25 14.73 -12.12 4.47
C ASP A 25 15.32 -10.76 4.89
N GLY A 26 14.48 -9.74 5.10
CA GLY A 26 14.87 -8.39 5.49
C GLY A 26 15.28 -7.51 4.30
N ILE A 27 15.16 -8.01 3.07
CA ILE A 27 15.44 -7.26 1.85
C ILE A 27 14.11 -6.96 1.15
N PHE A 28 13.90 -5.71 0.76
CA PHE A 28 12.69 -5.39 0.04
C PHE A 28 12.68 -5.98 -1.37
N ASP A 29 11.62 -6.73 -1.62
CA ASP A 29 11.24 -7.31 -2.89
C ASP A 29 10.35 -6.37 -3.69
N LEU A 30 9.97 -6.76 -4.91
CA LEU A 30 9.16 -5.95 -5.79
C LEU A 30 7.77 -6.57 -5.98
N LEU A 31 6.74 -5.81 -5.58
CA LEU A 31 5.36 -6.01 -5.99
C LEU A 31 5.06 -5.10 -7.18
N SER A 32 4.77 -5.69 -8.34
CA SER A 32 4.28 -4.98 -9.52
C SER A 32 2.78 -5.18 -9.65
N PHE A 33 2.04 -4.08 -9.69
CA PHE A 33 0.58 -4.09 -9.77
C PHE A 33 0.09 -3.40 -11.04
N ASP A 34 -0.74 -4.09 -11.83
CA ASP A 34 -1.41 -3.50 -13.00
C ASP A 34 -2.80 -3.00 -12.62
N ARG A 35 -2.97 -1.69 -12.58
CA ARG A 35 -4.23 -1.02 -12.25
C ARG A 35 -5.40 -1.39 -13.15
N ARG A 36 -5.14 -1.74 -14.40
CA ARG A 36 -6.20 -2.06 -15.37
C ARG A 36 -6.79 -3.45 -15.22
N GLY A 37 -6.03 -4.37 -14.67
CA GLY A 37 -6.45 -5.76 -14.52
C GLY A 37 -6.43 -6.24 -13.08
N ASN A 38 -6.10 -5.37 -12.12
CA ASN A 38 -5.85 -5.73 -10.72
C ASN A 38 -4.87 -6.92 -10.59
N ARG A 39 -3.90 -6.99 -11.51
CA ARG A 39 -2.96 -8.10 -11.60
C ARG A 39 -1.72 -7.82 -10.77
N LYS A 40 -1.38 -8.75 -9.90
CA LYS A 40 -0.19 -8.72 -9.05
C LYS A 40 0.89 -9.62 -9.63
N LEU A 41 2.12 -9.12 -9.75
CA LEU A 41 3.32 -9.89 -10.01
C LEU A 41 4.34 -9.61 -8.92
N CYS A 42 4.89 -10.67 -8.35
CA CYS A 42 5.88 -10.62 -7.28
C CYS A 42 7.24 -11.05 -7.79
N PHE A 43 8.28 -10.35 -7.36
CA PHE A 43 9.65 -10.64 -7.76
C PHE A 43 10.55 -10.53 -6.52
N ILE A 44 11.32 -11.58 -6.25
CA ILE A 44 12.28 -11.62 -5.15
C ILE A 44 13.57 -10.93 -5.56
N ASN A 45 14.02 -10.00 -4.73
CA ASN A 45 15.32 -9.34 -4.84
C ASN A 45 16.41 -10.28 -4.35
N LYS A 46 17.44 -10.49 -5.19
CA LYS A 46 18.55 -11.39 -4.84
C LYS A 46 19.55 -10.77 -3.85
N GLY A 47 19.37 -9.51 -3.45
CA GLY A 47 20.19 -8.85 -2.45
C GLY A 47 21.65 -8.64 -2.86
N LEU A 48 21.97 -8.66 -4.15
CA LEU A 48 23.33 -8.45 -4.65
C LEU A 48 23.66 -6.95 -4.68
N GLU A 49 24.68 -6.54 -3.94
CA GLU A 49 25.09 -5.14 -3.88
C GLU A 49 25.44 -4.57 -5.28
N GLY A 50 24.81 -3.44 -5.62
CA GLY A 50 25.04 -2.74 -6.89
C GLY A 50 24.46 -3.44 -8.13
N VAL A 51 23.67 -4.49 -7.96
CA VAL A 51 23.05 -5.25 -9.05
C VAL A 51 21.55 -5.32 -8.87
N THR A 52 20.80 -4.88 -9.87
CA THR A 52 19.35 -5.08 -9.92
C THR A 52 19.05 -6.47 -10.46
N ASP A 53 18.93 -7.47 -9.59
CA ASP A 53 18.62 -8.85 -9.95
C ASP A 53 17.39 -9.36 -9.19
N TYR A 54 16.30 -9.50 -9.93
CA TYR A 54 15.02 -9.99 -9.42
C TYR A 54 14.69 -11.34 -10.02
N GLU A 55 14.03 -12.20 -9.25
CA GLU A 55 13.48 -13.47 -9.69
C GLU A 55 11.95 -13.46 -9.59
N TYR A 56 11.28 -13.81 -10.69
CA TYR A 56 9.82 -13.91 -10.69
C TYR A 56 9.33 -15.00 -9.74
N ALA A 57 8.44 -14.64 -8.83
CA ALA A 57 7.99 -15.49 -7.72
C ALA A 57 6.45 -15.49 -7.62
N ALA A 58 5.80 -16.18 -8.57
CA ALA A 58 4.34 -16.22 -8.72
C ALA A 58 3.60 -16.69 -7.46
N GLN A 59 4.23 -17.53 -6.63
CA GLN A 59 3.64 -18.09 -5.41
C GLN A 59 3.24 -17.02 -4.39
N TYR A 60 3.96 -15.89 -4.33
CA TYR A 60 3.63 -14.79 -3.41
C TYR A 60 2.42 -13.96 -3.85
N SER A 61 2.04 -14.01 -5.13
CA SER A 61 0.89 -13.24 -5.62
C SER A 61 -0.42 -13.63 -4.96
N SER A 62 -0.56 -14.87 -4.48
CA SER A 62 -1.74 -15.34 -3.75
C SER A 62 -1.72 -15.00 -2.25
N LEU A 63 -0.56 -14.67 -1.70
CA LEU A 63 -0.38 -14.29 -0.29
C LEU A 63 -0.61 -12.79 -0.08
N VAL A 64 -0.32 -11.98 -1.10
CA VAL A 64 -0.66 -10.56 -1.11
C VAL A 64 -2.18 -10.41 -1.21
N PRO A 65 -2.83 -9.62 -0.33
CA PRO A 65 -4.29 -9.48 -0.31
C PRO A 65 -4.85 -8.90 -1.61
N ASP A 66 -6.17 -8.89 -1.74
CA ASP A 66 -6.84 -8.31 -2.89
C ASP A 66 -6.62 -6.80 -2.95
N ILE A 67 -6.04 -6.35 -4.05
CA ILE A 67 -5.75 -4.97 -4.36
C ILE A 67 -6.67 -4.51 -5.50
N SER A 68 -7.21 -3.31 -5.39
CA SER A 68 -8.08 -2.73 -6.42
C SER A 68 -7.58 -1.35 -6.83
N ASP A 69 -7.54 -1.09 -8.13
CA ASP A 69 -7.28 0.18 -8.79
C ASP A 69 -5.93 0.85 -8.51
N TRP A 70 -5.46 0.85 -7.27
CA TRP A 70 -4.13 1.34 -6.88
C TRP A 70 -3.62 0.67 -5.60
N VAL A 71 -2.32 0.75 -5.37
CA VAL A 71 -1.65 0.23 -4.17
C VAL A 71 -0.56 1.17 -3.70
N ILE A 72 -0.46 1.34 -2.40
CA ILE A 72 0.65 2.02 -1.72
C ILE A 72 1.12 1.11 -0.59
N THR A 73 2.43 0.93 -0.46
CA THR A 73 3.02 0.20 0.65
C THR A 73 3.80 1.16 1.54
N VAL A 74 3.45 1.21 2.80
CA VAL A 74 4.07 2.06 3.83
C VAL A 74 3.98 1.37 5.17
N ASP A 75 5.00 1.50 5.99
CA ASP A 75 4.97 1.07 7.39
C ASP A 75 4.26 2.17 8.20
N TYR A 76 2.93 2.03 8.38
CA TYR A 76 2.14 3.08 9.02
C TYR A 76 2.27 3.06 10.54
N ASN A 77 2.56 1.89 11.12
CA ASN A 77 2.60 1.68 12.57
C ASN A 77 4.03 1.58 13.12
N LEU A 78 5.05 1.76 12.27
CA LEU A 78 6.47 1.78 12.60
C LEU A 78 6.98 0.45 13.22
N ASP A 79 6.40 -0.68 12.80
CA ASP A 79 6.83 -2.02 13.24
C ASP A 79 7.95 -2.63 12.37
N GLY A 80 8.41 -1.89 11.34
CA GLY A 80 9.44 -2.31 10.39
C GLY A 80 8.91 -3.08 9.20
N LYS A 81 7.61 -3.33 9.11
CA LYS A 81 6.97 -4.07 8.01
C LYS A 81 6.08 -3.13 7.21
N LYS A 82 6.19 -3.18 5.90
CA LYS A 82 5.31 -2.36 5.05
C LYS A 82 3.91 -2.95 4.99
N ASP A 83 2.92 -2.10 5.28
CA ASP A 83 1.50 -2.36 5.18
C ASP A 83 0.97 -2.01 3.79
N ILE A 84 -0.25 -2.41 3.47
CA ILE A 84 -0.86 -2.17 2.15
C ILE A 84 -2.08 -1.28 2.30
N PHE A 85 -2.06 -0.16 1.58
CA PHE A 85 -3.21 0.71 1.36
C PHE A 85 -3.69 0.52 -0.08
N THR A 86 -5.00 0.38 -0.27
CA THR A 86 -5.61 0.17 -1.59
C THR A 86 -7.02 0.75 -1.64
N TYR A 87 -7.55 0.90 -2.84
CA TYR A 87 -8.91 1.39 -3.06
C TYR A 87 -9.97 0.45 -2.47
N SER A 88 -11.04 1.04 -1.91
CA SER A 88 -12.22 0.30 -1.42
C SER A 88 -13.30 0.25 -2.49
N PRO A 89 -13.46 -0.88 -3.23
CA PRO A 89 -14.46 -1.00 -4.28
C PRO A 89 -15.89 -0.75 -3.75
N GLY A 90 -16.64 0.07 -4.46
CA GLY A 90 -18.03 0.40 -4.12
C GLY A 90 -18.21 1.51 -3.09
N TYR A 91 -17.15 2.01 -2.46
CA TYR A 91 -17.22 3.03 -1.41
C TYR A 91 -16.45 4.31 -1.73
N ALA A 92 -15.60 4.32 -2.75
CA ALA A 92 -14.70 5.44 -3.06
C ALA A 92 -13.89 5.88 -1.82
N GLY A 93 -13.13 4.97 -1.26
CA GLY A 93 -12.35 5.16 -0.05
C GLY A 93 -11.10 4.27 -0.03
N ILE A 94 -10.51 4.09 1.14
CA ILE A 94 -9.28 3.35 1.35
C ILE A 94 -9.53 2.12 2.23
N ILE A 95 -8.97 0.98 1.85
CA ILE A 95 -8.81 -0.20 2.68
C ILE A 95 -7.36 -0.27 3.15
N VAL A 96 -7.13 -0.73 4.36
CA VAL A 96 -5.79 -0.95 4.91
C VAL A 96 -5.65 -2.41 5.34
N TYR A 97 -4.56 -3.02 4.90
CA TYR A 97 -4.11 -4.33 5.35
C TYR A 97 -2.80 -4.17 6.12
N LYS A 98 -2.84 -4.48 7.42
CA LYS A 98 -1.65 -4.52 8.28
C LYS A 98 -0.83 -5.76 7.96
N ASN A 99 0.47 -5.60 7.81
CA ASN A 99 1.41 -6.70 7.67
C ASN A 99 1.67 -7.32 9.04
N ILE A 100 1.16 -8.53 9.24
CA ILE A 100 1.32 -9.31 10.47
C ILE A 100 2.21 -10.53 10.26
N SER A 101 3.12 -10.45 9.27
CA SER A 101 4.06 -11.52 8.96
C SER A 101 5.00 -11.80 10.14
N ASP A 102 5.27 -13.08 10.36
CA ASP A 102 6.23 -13.57 11.34
C ASP A 102 7.08 -14.69 10.68
N ASP A 103 6.61 -15.92 10.67
CA ASP A 103 7.26 -17.04 9.96
C ASP A 103 6.79 -17.16 8.49
N GLU A 104 5.68 -16.55 8.15
CA GLU A 104 5.10 -16.53 6.80
C GLU A 104 4.52 -15.16 6.44
N LEU A 105 4.48 -14.83 5.15
CA LEU A 105 3.86 -13.59 4.66
C LEU A 105 2.36 -13.59 4.94
N LYS A 106 1.90 -12.62 5.72
CA LYS A 106 0.51 -12.54 6.18
C LYS A 106 0.05 -11.12 6.40
N PHE A 107 -1.19 -10.85 5.98
CA PHE A 107 -1.83 -9.55 6.14
C PHE A 107 -3.18 -9.69 6.83
N GLU A 108 -3.53 -8.70 7.65
CA GLU A 108 -4.82 -8.56 8.28
C GLU A 108 -5.51 -7.29 7.80
N ARG A 109 -6.77 -7.40 7.38
CA ARG A 109 -7.57 -6.23 7.04
C ARG A 109 -8.02 -5.51 8.31
N VAL A 110 -7.45 -4.33 8.58
CA VAL A 110 -7.72 -3.54 9.80
C VAL A 110 -8.76 -2.43 9.58
N VAL A 111 -9.10 -2.12 8.34
CA VAL A 111 -10.11 -1.09 7.99
C VAL A 111 -11.27 -1.69 7.21
N TYR A 112 -12.50 -1.46 7.70
CA TYR A 112 -13.73 -1.90 7.04
C TYR A 112 -14.89 -0.92 7.27
N PRO A 113 -15.73 -0.60 6.27
CA PRO A 113 -15.53 -0.90 4.84
C PRO A 113 -14.53 0.02 4.17
N TYR A 114 -14.24 1.16 4.78
CA TYR A 114 -13.30 2.18 4.32
C TYR A 114 -12.72 2.96 5.50
N LEU A 115 -11.57 3.58 5.29
CA LEU A 115 -10.94 4.49 6.22
C LEU A 115 -11.81 5.74 6.42
N LYS A 116 -11.85 6.23 7.66
CA LYS A 116 -12.67 7.39 8.04
C LYS A 116 -11.78 8.57 8.41
N THR A 117 -12.31 9.75 8.19
CA THR A 117 -11.71 11.01 8.64
C THR A 117 -12.71 11.82 9.46
N MET A 118 -12.21 12.59 10.42
CA MET A 118 -13.05 13.48 11.25
C MET A 118 -13.49 14.70 10.44
N PHE A 119 -14.79 14.98 10.48
CA PHE A 119 -15.39 16.16 9.87
C PHE A 119 -16.33 16.86 10.90
N PRO A 120 -16.65 18.16 10.76
CA PRO A 120 -17.66 18.78 11.60
C PRO A 120 -18.97 18.00 11.54
N GLY A 121 -19.30 17.28 12.63
CA GLY A 121 -20.48 16.40 12.70
C GLY A 121 -20.18 14.91 12.83
N GLY A 122 -18.91 14.50 12.81
CA GLY A 122 -18.47 13.12 13.06
C GLY A 122 -17.60 12.53 11.98
N TYR A 123 -17.28 11.25 12.13
CA TYR A 123 -16.46 10.53 11.15
C TYR A 123 -17.22 10.26 9.86
N VAL A 124 -16.59 10.60 8.75
CA VAL A 124 -17.06 10.34 7.38
C VAL A 124 -16.05 9.49 6.60
N ASN A 125 -16.44 9.00 5.43
CA ASN A 125 -15.52 8.33 4.51
C ASN A 125 -14.37 9.26 4.12
N LEU A 126 -13.12 8.83 4.29
CA LEU A 126 -11.95 9.46 3.69
C LEU A 126 -12.04 9.18 2.19
N PHE A 127 -12.55 10.15 1.44
CA PHE A 127 -12.95 9.98 0.05
C PHE A 127 -11.73 9.98 -0.88
N VAL A 128 -11.57 8.89 -1.63
CA VAL A 128 -10.58 8.76 -2.71
C VAL A 128 -11.25 8.02 -3.85
N THR A 129 -11.14 8.52 -5.07
CA THR A 129 -11.68 7.82 -6.24
C THR A 129 -10.74 6.72 -6.73
N TYR A 130 -11.24 5.82 -7.56
CA TYR A 130 -10.42 4.78 -8.20
C TYR A 130 -9.32 5.33 -9.12
N ALA A 131 -9.51 6.55 -9.63
CA ALA A 131 -8.58 7.22 -10.53
C ALA A 131 -7.47 7.97 -9.80
N ASP A 132 -7.76 8.45 -8.60
CA ASP A 132 -6.82 9.22 -7.79
C ASP A 132 -5.73 8.31 -7.19
N TYR A 133 -4.64 8.94 -6.82
CA TYR A 133 -3.53 8.30 -6.13
C TYR A 133 -3.18 9.15 -4.91
N PRO A 134 -3.59 8.73 -3.69
CA PRO A 134 -3.32 9.51 -2.48
C PRO A 134 -1.84 9.53 -2.16
N GLY A 135 -1.37 10.58 -1.48
CA GLY A 135 -0.07 10.60 -0.84
C GLY A 135 -0.19 10.09 0.59
N ILE A 136 0.73 9.24 1.04
CA ILE A 136 0.80 8.79 2.44
C ILE A 136 2.22 9.05 2.94
N ALA A 137 2.35 9.93 3.93
CA ALA A 137 3.63 10.33 4.52
C ALA A 137 3.39 11.01 5.86
N ASP A 138 4.37 11.00 6.73
CA ASP A 138 4.44 11.87 7.91
C ASP A 138 4.70 13.31 7.43
N VAL A 139 3.64 14.11 7.33
CA VAL A 139 3.71 15.46 6.73
C VAL A 139 4.09 16.52 7.76
N ASP A 140 3.66 16.36 9.00
CA ASP A 140 3.91 17.33 10.06
C ASP A 140 5.06 16.93 11.02
N GLY A 141 5.64 15.75 10.84
CA GLY A 141 6.85 15.29 11.52
C GLY A 141 6.60 14.77 12.93
N ASP A 142 5.37 14.33 13.23
CA ASP A 142 5.02 13.80 14.55
C ASP A 142 5.23 12.30 14.71
N GLY A 143 5.49 11.59 13.61
CA GLY A 143 5.87 10.17 13.56
C GLY A 143 4.71 9.23 13.19
N ASP A 144 3.54 9.72 12.84
CA ASP A 144 2.50 8.91 12.24
C ASP A 144 2.24 9.31 10.76
N MET A 145 1.54 8.46 10.02
CA MET A 145 1.35 8.67 8.57
C MET A 145 0.06 9.42 8.29
N ASP A 146 0.19 10.60 7.68
CA ASP A 146 -0.92 11.40 7.18
C ASP A 146 -1.33 10.98 5.76
N ILE A 147 -2.53 11.39 5.34
CA ILE A 147 -3.04 11.12 4.00
C ILE A 147 -3.36 12.43 3.28
N LEU A 148 -2.81 12.57 2.08
CA LEU A 148 -3.10 13.66 1.14
C LEU A 148 -4.01 13.14 0.03
N THR A 149 -5.14 13.78 -0.19
CA THR A 149 -6.09 13.43 -1.26
C THR A 149 -6.38 14.65 -2.13
N PHE A 150 -6.89 14.40 -3.33
CA PHE A 150 -7.45 15.47 -4.13
C PHE A 150 -8.86 15.79 -3.66
N GLY A 151 -9.16 17.08 -3.49
CA GLY A 151 -10.52 17.53 -3.23
C GLY A 151 -11.47 17.06 -4.35
N VAL A 152 -12.74 16.85 -4.01
CA VAL A 152 -13.77 16.23 -4.92
C VAL A 152 -13.81 16.87 -6.31
N LEU A 153 -13.46 18.14 -6.43
CA LEU A 153 -13.39 18.85 -7.73
C LEU A 153 -11.97 18.92 -8.31
N GLY A 154 -10.99 18.28 -7.66
CA GLY A 154 -9.60 18.27 -8.11
C GLY A 154 -8.89 19.63 -8.06
N SER A 155 -9.45 20.63 -7.37
CA SER A 155 -8.93 22.01 -7.38
C SER A 155 -7.90 22.26 -6.29
N PHE A 156 -7.80 21.41 -5.28
CA PHE A 156 -6.89 21.54 -4.14
C PHE A 156 -6.59 20.15 -3.55
N ILE A 157 -5.61 20.11 -2.67
CA ILE A 157 -5.23 18.93 -1.91
C ILE A 157 -5.79 19.07 -0.51
N ASP A 158 -6.50 18.04 -0.06
CA ASP A 158 -6.95 17.90 1.32
C ASP A 158 -5.90 17.07 2.09
N MET A 159 -5.51 17.56 3.27
CA MET A 159 -4.69 16.83 4.21
C MET A 159 -5.57 16.24 5.30
N HIS A 160 -5.51 14.94 5.46
CA HIS A 160 -6.12 14.19 6.55
C HIS A 160 -5.02 13.84 7.54
N LYS A 161 -4.90 14.65 8.61
CA LYS A 161 -3.92 14.40 9.64
C LYS A 161 -4.31 13.16 10.43
N ASN A 162 -3.38 12.25 10.63
CA ASN A 162 -3.51 11.19 11.61
C ASN A 162 -3.30 11.79 13.02
N MET A 163 -4.11 11.38 13.96
CA MET A 163 -4.07 11.85 15.36
C MET A 163 -3.61 10.73 16.30
N SER A 164 -2.96 9.72 15.76
CA SER A 164 -2.54 8.55 16.52
C SER A 164 -1.49 8.90 17.57
N MET A 165 -0.49 9.66 17.18
CA MET A 165 0.57 10.10 18.10
C MET A 165 0.04 11.03 19.18
N GLU A 166 -0.82 12.00 18.88
CA GLU A 166 -1.38 12.93 19.86
C GLU A 166 -2.33 12.27 20.84
N LYS A 167 -3.14 11.30 20.36
CA LYS A 167 -4.16 10.68 21.21
C LYS A 167 -3.65 9.49 22.01
N TYR A 168 -2.74 8.70 21.39
CA TYR A 168 -2.35 7.39 21.92
C TYR A 168 -0.86 7.26 22.19
N GLY A 169 -0.03 8.20 21.69
CA GLY A 169 1.42 8.19 21.86
C GLY A 169 2.15 7.07 21.08
N ASN A 170 1.50 6.55 20.05
CA ASN A 170 2.07 5.55 19.13
C ASN A 170 1.38 5.67 17.77
N ALA A 171 1.98 5.11 16.71
CA ALA A 171 1.47 5.18 15.34
C ALA A 171 0.52 4.03 14.95
N ASP A 172 0.12 3.15 15.89
CA ASP A 172 -0.61 1.90 15.58
C ASP A 172 -2.10 2.11 15.25
N SER A 173 -2.60 3.35 15.34
CA SER A 173 -3.98 3.70 15.02
C SER A 173 -4.09 4.41 13.67
N LEU A 174 -5.28 4.37 13.08
CA LEU A 174 -5.63 5.05 11.82
C LEU A 174 -6.78 6.03 12.12
N ASP A 175 -6.47 7.11 12.87
CA ASP A 175 -7.45 8.06 13.43
C ASP A 175 -7.30 9.44 12.77
N TYR A 176 -7.89 9.59 11.59
CA TYR A 176 -7.82 10.77 10.73
C TYR A 176 -8.92 11.78 10.98
#